data_a627884a7626496a6c25a8ea6178c977
#
_entry.id   a627884a7626496a6c25a8ea6178c977
#
_cell.length_a   1.000
_cell.length_b   1.000
_cell.length_c   1.000
_cell.angle_alpha   90.00
_cell.angle_beta   90.00
_cell.angle_gamma   90.00
#
_symmetry.space_group_name_H-M   'P 1'
#
loop_
_entity.id
_entity.type
_entity.pdbx_description
1 polymer ?
#
loop_
_entity_poly.entity_id
_entity_poly.type
_entity_poly.pdbx_seq_one_letter_code
_entity_poly.pdbx_strand_id
1 'polypeptide(L)'
;MHAVGELRWLKPCVGACTRARIDRGVDIPTILSSITAEIPRTSKADLSIDFCGVHCENPFFLSSSVVGSDYEMVAKAFEMGWAGVAFKTIGLFTPDEVSPRFAALEKEDNPFVGFKNIEQISDHTLEENMDYLRRLKKDYPTKVIIASIMGQNEEEWTKLASFMEEAGADIIECNFSCPQMVGEGLGSDVGTDPQLVAKYTAATKKGTT
;
A
#
# COMPACT_ATOMS: atom_id res chain seq x y z
N MET A 1 -13.18 -20.05 -18.33
CA MET A 1 -12.07 -20.34 -19.28
C MET A 1 -11.61 -19.01 -19.86
N HIS A 2 -10.76 -18.25 -19.14
CA HIS A 2 -10.12 -17.07 -19.72
C HIS A 2 -8.78 -17.52 -20.28
N ALA A 3 -8.66 -17.45 -21.60
CA ALA A 3 -7.54 -17.97 -22.33
C ALA A 3 -6.32 -17.07 -22.15
N VAL A 4 -5.13 -17.66 -22.19
CA VAL A 4 -3.80 -17.03 -22.20
C VAL A 4 -3.66 -15.89 -23.25
N GLY A 5 -4.65 -15.71 -24.11
CA GLY A 5 -4.71 -14.62 -25.11
C GLY A 5 -4.96 -13.22 -24.53
N GLU A 6 -5.43 -13.08 -23.30
CA GLU A 6 -5.78 -11.78 -22.72
C GLU A 6 -4.64 -11.05 -22.01
N LEU A 7 -3.46 -11.66 -21.87
CA LEU A 7 -2.30 -10.98 -21.29
C LEU A 7 -1.65 -9.92 -22.21
N ARG A 8 -2.23 -9.66 -23.38
CA ARG A 8 -1.75 -8.64 -24.33
C ARG A 8 -1.74 -7.23 -23.74
N TRP A 9 -2.59 -6.95 -22.76
CA TRP A 9 -2.65 -5.67 -22.07
C TRP A 9 -1.41 -5.41 -21.19
N LEU A 10 -0.65 -6.43 -20.80
CA LEU A 10 0.62 -6.28 -20.06
C LEU A 10 1.82 -5.91 -20.95
N LYS A 11 1.70 -5.99 -22.28
CA LYS A 11 2.79 -5.63 -23.19
C LYS A 11 3.28 -4.19 -23.03
N PRO A 12 2.41 -3.17 -22.80
CA PRO A 12 2.86 -1.82 -22.53
C PRO A 12 3.76 -1.73 -21.30
N CYS A 13 3.55 -2.58 -20.29
CA CYS A 13 4.37 -2.60 -19.07
C CYS A 13 5.83 -3.00 -19.34
N VAL A 14 6.07 -3.85 -20.34
CA VAL A 14 7.44 -4.27 -20.72
C VAL A 14 8.22 -3.08 -21.28
N GLY A 15 7.60 -2.29 -22.15
CA GLY A 15 8.21 -1.10 -22.75
C GLY A 15 8.36 0.08 -21.77
N ALA A 16 7.47 0.17 -20.79
CA ALA A 16 7.49 1.19 -19.74
C ALA A 16 8.33 0.79 -18.51
N CYS A 17 8.84 -0.45 -18.48
CA CYS A 17 9.63 -0.94 -17.36
C CYS A 17 10.92 -0.13 -17.22
N THR A 18 11.14 0.49 -16.06
CA THR A 18 12.35 1.26 -15.77
C THR A 18 13.64 0.44 -15.93
N ARG A 19 13.56 -0.87 -15.69
CA ARG A 19 14.68 -1.79 -15.93
C ARG A 19 15.11 -1.84 -17.39
N ALA A 20 14.19 -1.58 -18.34
CA ALA A 20 14.53 -1.51 -19.78
C ALA A 20 15.57 -0.42 -20.11
N ARG A 21 15.77 0.54 -19.20
CA ARG A 21 16.82 1.56 -19.32
C ARG A 21 18.21 1.07 -18.88
N ILE A 22 18.29 -0.06 -18.20
CA ILE A 22 19.53 -0.64 -17.66
C ILE A 22 20.00 -1.79 -18.55
N ASP A 23 19.12 -2.74 -18.83
CA ASP A 23 19.40 -3.92 -19.66
C ASP A 23 18.22 -4.24 -20.59
N ARG A 24 17.18 -4.84 -20.04
CA ARG A 24 15.94 -5.17 -20.76
C ARG A 24 14.75 -5.12 -19.83
N GLY A 25 13.59 -4.75 -20.35
CA GLY A 25 12.33 -4.79 -19.62
C GLY A 25 11.99 -6.22 -19.17
N VAL A 26 11.32 -6.32 -18.02
CA VAL A 26 10.78 -7.60 -17.54
C VAL A 26 9.61 -8.01 -18.44
N ASP A 27 9.74 -9.14 -19.12
CA ASP A 27 8.67 -9.70 -19.94
C ASP A 27 7.67 -10.48 -19.07
N ILE A 28 6.83 -9.72 -18.37
CA ILE A 28 5.79 -10.26 -17.48
C ILE A 28 4.86 -11.25 -18.22
N PRO A 29 4.36 -10.95 -19.43
CA PRO A 29 3.52 -11.90 -20.16
C PRO A 29 4.18 -13.26 -20.39
N THR A 30 5.45 -13.28 -20.80
CA THR A 30 6.19 -14.54 -21.05
C THR A 30 6.42 -15.30 -19.75
N ILE A 31 6.81 -14.61 -18.67
CA ILE A 31 7.01 -15.23 -17.35
C ILE A 31 5.70 -15.84 -16.84
N LEU A 32 4.60 -15.11 -16.89
CA LEU A 32 3.30 -15.63 -16.45
C LEU A 32 2.83 -16.79 -17.31
N SER A 33 3.06 -16.74 -18.62
CA SER A 33 2.71 -17.85 -19.54
C SER A 33 3.50 -19.11 -19.23
N SER A 34 4.80 -19.02 -18.91
CA SER A 34 5.62 -20.17 -18.55
C SER A 34 5.17 -20.79 -17.22
N ILE A 35 4.91 -19.97 -16.21
CA ILE A 35 4.43 -20.45 -14.90
C ILE A 35 3.07 -21.13 -15.05
N THR A 36 2.12 -20.53 -15.77
CA THR A 36 0.77 -21.08 -15.92
C THR A 36 0.72 -22.34 -16.81
N ALA A 37 1.69 -22.55 -17.69
CA ALA A 37 1.79 -23.77 -18.50
C ALA A 37 2.25 -25.00 -17.69
N GLU A 38 3.04 -24.78 -16.64
CA GLU A 38 3.61 -25.84 -15.81
C GLU A 38 2.72 -26.28 -14.63
N ILE A 39 1.72 -25.47 -14.25
CA ILE A 39 0.83 -25.79 -13.13
C ILE A 39 -0.37 -26.59 -13.65
N PRO A 40 -0.54 -27.87 -13.26
CA PRO A 40 -1.75 -28.63 -13.54
C PRO A 40 -2.95 -27.93 -12.85
N ARG A 41 -3.93 -27.48 -13.64
CA ARG A 41 -5.14 -26.79 -13.13
C ARG A 41 -6.14 -27.74 -12.45
N THR A 42 -5.69 -28.70 -11.66
CA THR A 42 -6.53 -29.79 -11.14
C THR A 42 -7.09 -29.55 -9.73
N SER A 43 -6.63 -28.52 -9.03
CA SER A 43 -7.26 -28.09 -7.78
C SER A 43 -7.10 -26.58 -7.56
N LYS A 44 -8.16 -25.91 -7.10
CA LYS A 44 -8.01 -24.59 -6.50
C LYS A 44 -7.30 -24.80 -5.16
N ALA A 45 -6.04 -24.40 -5.05
CA ALA A 45 -5.41 -24.31 -3.76
C ALA A 45 -6.19 -23.30 -2.91
N ASP A 46 -6.46 -23.67 -1.66
CA ASP A 46 -6.97 -22.72 -0.68
C ASP A 46 -5.77 -21.84 -0.25
N LEU A 47 -5.88 -20.55 -0.52
CA LEU A 47 -4.86 -19.54 -0.16
C LEU A 47 -5.30 -18.70 1.02
N SER A 48 -6.43 -19.02 1.66
CA SER A 48 -6.93 -18.26 2.81
C SER A 48 -5.94 -18.30 3.98
N ILE A 49 -5.87 -17.21 4.69
CA ILE A 49 -5.04 -17.05 5.90
C ILE A 49 -5.80 -16.28 6.96
N ASP A 50 -5.41 -16.41 8.21
CA ASP A 50 -5.79 -15.52 9.29
C ASP A 50 -4.62 -14.57 9.58
N PHE A 51 -4.85 -13.28 9.43
CA PHE A 51 -3.87 -12.23 9.67
C PHE A 51 -4.38 -11.24 10.71
N CYS A 52 -3.65 -11.08 11.82
CA CYS A 52 -4.07 -10.25 12.97
C CYS A 52 -5.48 -10.56 13.50
N GLY A 53 -5.92 -11.83 13.42
CA GLY A 53 -7.27 -12.24 13.82
C GLY A 53 -8.36 -11.98 12.78
N VAL A 54 -8.00 -11.47 11.60
CA VAL A 54 -8.91 -11.20 10.49
C VAL A 54 -8.71 -12.26 9.41
N HIS A 55 -9.83 -12.87 8.95
CA HIS A 55 -9.80 -13.84 7.86
C HIS A 55 -9.58 -13.15 6.52
N CYS A 56 -8.61 -13.63 5.74
CA CYS A 56 -8.24 -13.10 4.43
C CYS A 56 -8.39 -14.17 3.36
N GLU A 57 -8.97 -13.84 2.21
CA GLU A 57 -9.18 -14.77 1.09
C GLU A 57 -7.87 -15.34 0.52
N ASN A 58 -6.78 -14.60 0.65
CA ASN A 58 -5.42 -14.98 0.26
C ASN A 58 -4.39 -14.03 0.92
N PRO A 59 -3.07 -14.31 0.85
CA PRO A 59 -2.05 -13.48 1.50
C PRO A 59 -1.62 -12.25 0.70
N PHE A 60 -2.29 -11.91 -0.39
CA PHE A 60 -1.88 -10.82 -1.27
C PHE A 60 -2.59 -9.52 -0.92
N PHE A 61 -1.83 -8.55 -0.42
CA PHE A 61 -2.30 -7.22 -0.08
C PHE A 61 -1.63 -6.17 -0.96
N LEU A 62 -2.40 -5.20 -1.43
CA LEU A 62 -1.86 -4.01 -2.05
C LEU A 62 -1.13 -3.20 -0.98
N SER A 63 0.13 -2.87 -1.21
CA SER A 63 0.93 -2.13 -0.23
C SER A 63 0.54 -0.67 -0.14
N SER A 64 0.85 -0.05 0.99
CA SER A 64 0.68 1.40 1.22
C SER A 64 1.57 2.19 0.24
N SER A 65 0.98 2.65 -0.85
CA SER A 65 1.65 3.31 -1.97
C SER A 65 0.67 4.21 -2.71
N VAL A 66 1.12 4.85 -3.79
CA VAL A 66 0.28 5.72 -4.64
C VAL A 66 -0.97 4.98 -5.14
N VAL A 67 -0.82 3.70 -5.54
CA VAL A 67 -1.95 2.90 -6.04
C VAL A 67 -2.92 2.40 -4.94
N GLY A 68 -2.59 2.63 -3.69
CA GLY A 68 -3.44 2.34 -2.53
C GLY A 68 -3.98 3.59 -1.85
N SER A 69 -4.12 4.71 -2.55
CA SER A 69 -4.47 6.01 -1.98
C SER A 69 -5.87 6.52 -2.30
N ASP A 70 -6.58 5.89 -3.20
CA ASP A 70 -7.95 6.27 -3.57
C ASP A 70 -8.87 5.07 -3.78
N TYR A 71 -10.17 5.36 -3.88
CA TYR A 71 -11.19 4.34 -4.05
C TYR A 71 -11.04 3.55 -5.35
N GLU A 72 -10.83 4.23 -6.48
CA GLU A 72 -10.87 3.64 -7.82
C GLU A 72 -9.72 2.66 -8.03
N MET A 73 -8.51 3.02 -7.60
CA MET A 73 -7.33 2.16 -7.71
C MET A 73 -7.44 0.92 -6.82
N VAL A 74 -7.90 1.11 -5.58
CA VAL A 74 -8.07 -0.01 -4.62
C VAL A 74 -9.21 -0.93 -5.07
N ALA A 75 -10.35 -0.38 -5.50
CA ALA A 75 -11.47 -1.17 -6.03
C ALA A 75 -11.00 -2.04 -7.21
N LYS A 76 -10.19 -1.48 -8.10
CA LYS A 76 -9.63 -2.23 -9.22
C LYS A 76 -8.73 -3.38 -8.77
N ALA A 77 -7.93 -3.19 -7.74
CA ALA A 77 -7.11 -4.25 -7.17
C ALA A 77 -7.99 -5.36 -6.56
N PHE A 78 -9.07 -5.01 -5.86
CA PHE A 78 -10.01 -5.98 -5.30
C PHE A 78 -10.72 -6.80 -6.39
N GLU A 79 -11.14 -6.17 -7.48
CA GLU A 79 -11.70 -6.84 -8.66
C GLU A 79 -10.69 -7.82 -9.31
N MET A 80 -9.40 -7.53 -9.22
CA MET A 80 -8.31 -8.38 -9.72
C MET A 80 -7.96 -9.54 -8.78
N GLY A 81 -8.62 -9.64 -7.61
CA GLY A 81 -8.47 -10.76 -6.67
C GLY A 81 -7.52 -10.50 -5.49
N TRP A 82 -7.08 -9.27 -5.26
CA TRP A 82 -6.34 -8.93 -4.05
C TRP A 82 -7.25 -9.10 -2.83
N ALA A 83 -6.72 -9.67 -1.74
CA ALA A 83 -7.48 -9.91 -0.52
C ALA A 83 -7.71 -8.64 0.30
N GLY A 84 -6.82 -7.69 0.18
CA GLY A 84 -6.91 -6.46 0.94
C GLY A 84 -5.93 -5.40 0.46
N VAL A 85 -5.90 -4.32 1.21
CA VAL A 85 -5.02 -3.17 0.99
C VAL A 85 -4.45 -2.69 2.31
N ALA A 86 -3.15 -2.38 2.36
CA ALA A 86 -2.62 -1.41 3.30
C ALA A 86 -2.79 -0.03 2.65
N PHE A 87 -3.80 0.72 3.10
CA PHE A 87 -4.15 2.01 2.52
C PHE A 87 -3.02 3.02 2.74
N LYS A 88 -2.89 3.99 1.83
CA LYS A 88 -1.88 5.07 1.94
C LYS A 88 -1.97 5.72 3.30
N THR A 89 -0.84 5.90 3.98
CA THR A 89 -0.78 6.41 5.35
C THR A 89 -1.53 7.72 5.51
N ILE A 90 -2.39 7.78 6.52
CA ILE A 90 -3.29 8.90 6.83
C ILE A 90 -2.77 9.62 8.07
N GLY A 91 -2.70 10.94 8.00
CA GLY A 91 -2.42 11.83 9.12
C GLY A 91 -3.58 12.78 9.40
N LEU A 92 -3.50 13.55 10.49
CA LEU A 92 -4.40 14.69 10.75
C LEU A 92 -3.98 15.94 9.96
N PHE A 93 -2.90 15.83 9.20
CA PHE A 93 -2.39 16.89 8.35
C PHE A 93 -2.13 16.33 6.95
N THR A 94 -2.22 17.20 5.96
CA THR A 94 -1.82 16.89 4.60
C THR A 94 -0.41 17.44 4.39
N PRO A 95 0.55 16.61 3.92
CA PRO A 95 1.89 17.10 3.68
C PRO A 95 1.94 18.04 2.48
N ASP A 96 2.89 18.97 2.51
CA ASP A 96 3.22 19.77 1.33
C ASP A 96 3.77 18.84 0.23
N GLU A 97 3.19 18.95 -0.96
CA GLU A 97 3.59 18.09 -2.07
C GLU A 97 5.01 18.44 -2.53
N VAL A 98 5.86 17.43 -2.60
CA VAL A 98 7.22 17.54 -3.16
C VAL A 98 7.18 17.12 -4.63
N SER A 99 7.61 18.02 -5.51
CA SER A 99 7.67 17.75 -6.96
C SER A 99 9.10 17.94 -7.50
N PRO A 100 9.64 16.96 -8.24
CA PRO A 100 9.05 15.66 -8.57
C PRO A 100 9.14 14.66 -7.39
N ARG A 101 8.12 13.83 -7.21
CA ARG A 101 8.12 12.76 -6.18
C ARG A 101 9.15 11.67 -6.44
N PHE A 102 9.56 11.53 -7.70
CA PHE A 102 10.53 10.55 -8.16
C PHE A 102 11.66 11.27 -8.88
N ALA A 103 12.89 10.90 -8.59
CA ALA A 103 14.06 11.43 -9.27
C ALA A 103 14.99 10.28 -9.67
N ALA A 104 15.51 10.34 -10.90
CA ALA A 104 16.57 9.46 -11.38
C ALA A 104 17.90 10.23 -11.36
N LEU A 105 18.97 9.54 -10.96
CA LEU A 105 20.33 10.03 -11.11
C LEU A 105 20.91 9.42 -12.36
N GLU A 106 21.38 10.28 -13.26
CA GLU A 106 21.97 9.92 -14.54
C GLU A 106 23.45 10.31 -14.57
N LYS A 107 24.24 9.59 -15.36
CA LYS A 107 25.65 9.89 -15.65
C LYS A 107 25.89 9.73 -17.15
N GLU A 108 26.84 10.47 -17.73
CA GLU A 108 27.07 10.66 -19.18
C GLU A 108 26.90 9.39 -20.04
N ASP A 109 27.40 8.25 -19.58
CA ASP A 109 27.32 6.98 -20.31
C ASP A 109 26.35 5.95 -19.67
N ASN A 110 25.61 6.35 -18.64
CA ASN A 110 24.68 5.48 -17.96
C ASN A 110 23.42 6.27 -17.56
N PRO A 111 22.30 6.09 -18.28
CA PRO A 111 21.08 6.86 -18.05
C PRO A 111 20.37 6.54 -16.74
N PHE A 112 20.84 5.55 -15.98
CA PHE A 112 20.24 5.20 -14.69
C PHE A 112 21.29 4.69 -13.72
N VAL A 113 21.79 5.57 -12.87
CA VAL A 113 22.77 5.26 -11.82
C VAL A 113 22.09 5.10 -10.46
N GLY A 114 21.00 5.80 -10.24
CA GLY A 114 20.24 5.74 -9.00
C GLY A 114 18.82 6.24 -9.16
N PHE A 115 17.99 5.91 -8.17
CA PHE A 115 16.58 6.32 -8.13
C PHE A 115 16.23 6.77 -6.72
N LYS A 116 15.55 7.89 -6.60
CA LYS A 116 15.03 8.41 -5.35
C LYS A 116 13.52 8.50 -5.42
N ASN A 117 12.86 7.91 -4.44
CA ASN A 117 11.44 8.10 -4.17
C ASN A 117 11.31 9.01 -2.94
N ILE A 118 10.55 10.09 -3.06
CA ILE A 118 10.25 11.04 -2.01
C ILE A 118 8.75 11.10 -1.71
N GLU A 119 8.06 9.98 -1.90
CA GLU A 119 6.67 9.79 -1.48
C GLU A 119 6.51 10.03 0.02
N GLN A 120 5.46 10.74 0.37
CA GLN A 120 5.07 11.02 1.76
C GLN A 120 3.79 10.26 2.12
N ILE A 121 3.10 10.68 3.16
CA ILE A 121 1.77 10.19 3.53
C ILE A 121 0.71 10.66 2.52
N SER A 122 -0.56 10.31 2.73
CA SER A 122 -1.66 10.70 1.83
C SER A 122 -1.73 12.22 1.64
N ASP A 123 -1.92 12.64 0.40
CA ASP A 123 -2.18 14.03 -0.02
C ASP A 123 -3.68 14.39 -0.02
N HIS A 124 -4.54 13.43 0.33
CA HIS A 124 -5.95 13.66 0.59
C HIS A 124 -6.21 14.10 2.02
N THR A 125 -7.29 14.84 2.21
CA THR A 125 -7.76 15.23 3.55
C THR A 125 -8.21 14.00 4.37
N LEU A 126 -8.27 14.13 5.68
CA LEU A 126 -8.78 13.07 6.55
C LEU A 126 -10.20 12.63 6.14
N GLU A 127 -11.06 13.59 5.81
CA GLU A 127 -12.46 13.33 5.45
C GLU A 127 -12.57 12.54 4.15
N GLU A 128 -11.78 12.90 3.12
CA GLU A 128 -11.71 12.17 1.85
C GLU A 128 -11.20 10.74 2.06
N ASN A 129 -10.13 10.57 2.83
CA ASN A 129 -9.61 9.25 3.15
C ASN A 129 -10.65 8.38 3.87
N MET A 130 -11.36 8.93 4.86
CA MET A 130 -12.44 8.22 5.56
C MET A 130 -13.60 7.84 4.63
N ASP A 131 -13.96 8.72 3.69
CA ASP A 131 -14.99 8.41 2.68
C ASP A 131 -14.54 7.26 1.78
N TYR A 132 -13.30 7.25 1.31
CA TYR A 132 -12.77 6.15 0.51
C TYR A 132 -12.82 4.82 1.27
N LEU A 133 -12.42 4.78 2.54
CA LEU A 133 -12.46 3.57 3.35
C LEU A 133 -13.90 3.07 3.56
N ARG A 134 -14.85 3.97 3.91
CA ARG A 134 -16.26 3.62 4.08
C ARG A 134 -16.87 3.04 2.80
N ARG A 135 -16.59 3.66 1.66
CA ARG A 135 -17.06 3.18 0.34
C ARG A 135 -16.46 1.83 0.00
N LEU A 136 -15.15 1.65 0.16
CA LEU A 136 -14.46 0.39 -0.08
C LEU A 136 -15.05 -0.72 0.80
N LYS A 137 -15.24 -0.47 2.09
CA LYS A 137 -15.80 -1.48 3.01
C LYS A 137 -17.24 -1.82 2.69
N LYS A 138 -18.04 -0.84 2.27
CA LYS A 138 -19.42 -1.03 1.84
C LYS A 138 -19.54 -1.88 0.57
N ASP A 139 -18.72 -1.57 -0.44
CA ASP A 139 -18.81 -2.18 -1.76
C ASP A 139 -18.05 -3.53 -1.84
N TYR A 140 -17.04 -3.72 -0.99
CA TYR A 140 -16.21 -4.92 -0.90
C TYR A 140 -16.11 -5.46 0.54
N PRO A 141 -17.23 -5.91 1.15
CA PRO A 141 -17.28 -6.23 2.58
C PRO A 141 -16.37 -7.38 3.03
N THR A 142 -15.98 -8.26 2.11
CA THR A 142 -15.08 -9.39 2.41
C THR A 142 -13.60 -9.05 2.28
N LYS A 143 -13.29 -7.88 1.70
CA LYS A 143 -11.91 -7.42 1.53
C LYS A 143 -11.40 -6.76 2.80
N VAL A 144 -10.13 -6.95 3.08
CA VAL A 144 -9.50 -6.45 4.30
C VAL A 144 -8.88 -5.08 4.06
N ILE A 145 -9.25 -4.13 4.89
CA ILE A 145 -8.71 -2.77 4.87
C ILE A 145 -7.78 -2.61 6.08
N ILE A 146 -6.49 -2.46 5.80
CA ILE A 146 -5.48 -2.05 6.78
C ILE A 146 -5.33 -0.54 6.65
N ALA A 147 -5.78 0.21 7.65
CA ALA A 147 -5.56 1.65 7.67
C ALA A 147 -4.18 1.96 8.24
N SER A 148 -3.28 2.43 7.38
CA SER A 148 -1.97 2.93 7.80
C SER A 148 -2.12 4.35 8.34
N ILE A 149 -1.64 4.62 9.55
CA ILE A 149 -1.77 5.92 10.20
C ILE A 149 -0.43 6.46 10.69
N MET A 150 -0.34 7.79 10.80
CA MET A 150 0.80 8.49 11.39
C MET A 150 0.32 9.72 12.15
N GLY A 151 0.57 9.76 13.46
CA GLY A 151 0.31 10.91 14.34
C GLY A 151 1.61 11.53 14.85
N GLN A 152 1.55 12.78 15.26
CA GLN A 152 2.68 13.52 15.81
C GLN A 152 2.82 13.36 17.33
N ASN A 153 1.74 12.96 18.00
CA ASN A 153 1.66 12.80 19.44
C ASN A 153 0.60 11.76 19.83
N GLU A 154 0.59 11.34 21.10
CA GLU A 154 -0.32 10.28 21.59
C GLU A 154 -1.80 10.58 21.33
N GLU A 155 -2.21 11.83 21.42
CA GLU A 155 -3.60 12.24 21.19
C GLU A 155 -3.99 12.00 19.72
N GLU A 156 -3.12 12.37 18.79
CA GLU A 156 -3.35 12.16 17.35
C GLU A 156 -3.38 10.68 16.99
N TRP A 157 -2.45 9.87 17.52
CA TRP A 157 -2.46 8.42 17.32
C TRP A 157 -3.78 7.78 17.79
N THR A 158 -4.27 8.18 18.97
CA THR A 158 -5.55 7.71 19.52
C THR A 158 -6.72 8.14 18.63
N LYS A 159 -6.78 9.40 18.22
CA LYS A 159 -7.85 9.92 17.37
C LYS A 159 -7.87 9.26 15.98
N LEU A 160 -6.69 9.15 15.34
CA LEU A 160 -6.59 8.51 14.03
C LEU A 160 -7.07 7.06 14.09
N ALA A 161 -6.66 6.30 15.10
CA ALA A 161 -7.10 4.93 15.26
C ALA A 161 -8.64 4.85 15.37
N SER A 162 -9.26 5.70 16.19
CA SER A 162 -10.72 5.77 16.34
C SER A 162 -11.43 6.14 15.02
N PHE A 163 -10.92 7.10 14.28
CA PHE A 163 -11.49 7.51 13.00
C PHE A 163 -11.39 6.40 11.94
N MET A 164 -10.28 5.66 11.92
CA MET A 164 -10.12 4.56 10.96
C MET A 164 -11.03 3.37 11.31
N GLU A 165 -11.20 3.05 12.58
CA GLU A 165 -12.18 2.05 13.03
C GLU A 165 -13.61 2.47 12.65
N GLU A 166 -13.99 3.73 12.90
CA GLU A 166 -15.29 4.29 12.47
C GLU A 166 -15.46 4.23 10.95
N ALA A 167 -14.39 4.43 10.18
CA ALA A 167 -14.43 4.33 8.73
C ALA A 167 -14.50 2.90 8.20
N GLY A 168 -14.40 1.88 9.07
CA GLY A 168 -14.54 0.47 8.73
C GLY A 168 -13.24 -0.24 8.42
N ALA A 169 -12.10 0.27 8.89
CA ALA A 169 -10.84 -0.46 8.81
C ALA A 169 -10.88 -1.72 9.67
N ASP A 170 -10.35 -2.83 9.15
CA ASP A 170 -10.26 -4.11 9.85
C ASP A 170 -9.00 -4.19 10.72
N ILE A 171 -7.95 -3.52 10.32
CA ILE A 171 -6.64 -3.52 10.99
C ILE A 171 -6.06 -2.09 10.96
N ILE A 172 -5.38 -1.69 12.02
CA ILE A 172 -4.63 -0.44 12.08
C ILE A 172 -3.14 -0.75 11.96
N GLU A 173 -2.48 -0.12 10.99
CA GLU A 173 -1.03 -0.14 10.83
C GLU A 173 -0.44 1.17 11.39
N CYS A 174 0.47 1.07 12.34
CA CYS A 174 1.25 2.20 12.82
C CYS A 174 2.46 2.42 11.88
N ASN A 175 2.44 3.47 11.06
CA ASN A 175 3.57 3.77 10.19
C ASN A 175 4.70 4.47 10.98
N PHE A 176 5.69 3.68 11.34
CA PHE A 176 6.93 4.11 12.01
C PHE A 176 8.14 4.14 11.08
N SER A 177 7.94 4.05 9.77
CA SER A 177 9.04 3.81 8.82
C SER A 177 9.27 4.91 7.79
N CYS A 178 8.34 5.87 7.64
CA CYS A 178 8.46 6.88 6.59
C CYS A 178 9.69 7.77 6.80
N PRO A 179 10.69 7.74 5.89
CA PRO A 179 11.92 8.53 6.06
C PRO A 179 11.79 9.96 5.53
N GLN A 180 10.65 10.29 4.90
CA GLN A 180 10.44 11.55 4.20
C GLN A 180 9.67 12.59 5.02
N MET A 181 9.26 12.23 6.23
CA MET A 181 8.56 13.16 7.12
C MET A 181 9.55 14.06 7.83
N VAL A 182 9.34 15.36 7.71
CA VAL A 182 10.17 16.38 8.38
C VAL A 182 9.56 16.69 9.75
N GLY A 183 10.31 16.40 10.81
CA GLY A 183 9.91 16.69 12.18
C GLY A 183 10.47 15.66 13.17
N GLU A 184 10.91 16.10 14.33
CA GLU A 184 11.35 15.21 15.41
C GLU A 184 10.18 14.30 15.85
N GLY A 185 10.44 13.00 15.98
CA GLY A 185 9.48 12.04 16.47
C GLY A 185 8.40 11.61 15.47
N LEU A 186 8.67 11.71 14.16
CA LEU A 186 7.82 11.22 13.08
C LEU A 186 8.52 10.12 12.27
N GLY A 187 7.71 9.23 11.70
CA GLY A 187 8.18 8.21 10.76
C GLY A 187 9.34 7.37 11.29
N SER A 188 10.46 7.37 10.58
CA SER A 188 11.63 6.56 10.91
C SER A 188 12.29 6.91 12.26
N ASP A 189 12.13 8.14 12.75
CA ASP A 189 12.64 8.53 14.06
C ASP A 189 11.91 7.74 15.17
N VAL A 190 10.61 7.54 15.03
CA VAL A 190 9.83 6.66 15.92
C VAL A 190 10.29 5.22 15.79
N GLY A 191 10.44 4.72 14.56
CA GLY A 191 10.80 3.32 14.29
C GLY A 191 12.16 2.90 14.81
N THR A 192 13.05 3.86 15.04
CA THR A 192 14.41 3.62 15.61
C THR A 192 14.45 3.71 17.13
N ASP A 193 13.38 4.18 17.79
CA ASP A 193 13.27 4.31 19.24
C ASP A 193 12.22 3.35 19.83
N PRO A 194 12.64 2.26 20.50
CA PRO A 194 11.70 1.29 21.09
C PRO A 194 10.72 1.91 22.12
N GLN A 195 11.10 3.00 22.78
CA GLN A 195 10.23 3.67 23.77
C GLN A 195 9.13 4.44 23.04
N LEU A 196 9.44 5.13 21.95
CA LEU A 196 8.45 5.82 21.13
C LEU A 196 7.52 4.82 20.43
N VAL A 197 8.04 3.70 19.91
CA VAL A 197 7.24 2.61 19.34
C VAL A 197 6.23 2.09 20.36
N ALA A 198 6.69 1.75 21.57
CA ALA A 198 5.82 1.25 22.62
C ALA A 198 4.75 2.29 23.03
N LYS A 199 5.16 3.55 23.17
CA LYS A 199 4.31 4.67 23.54
C LYS A 199 3.18 4.89 22.55
N TYR A 200 3.50 5.02 21.26
CA TYR A 200 2.51 5.31 20.22
C TYR A 200 1.65 4.09 19.86
N THR A 201 2.21 2.88 19.96
CA THR A 201 1.39 1.66 19.86
C THR A 201 0.34 1.59 20.98
N ALA A 202 0.72 1.95 22.22
CA ALA A 202 -0.21 2.00 23.34
C ALA A 202 -1.28 3.09 23.15
N ALA A 203 -0.91 4.25 22.58
CA ALA A 203 -1.85 5.30 22.25
C ALA A 203 -2.85 4.88 21.16
N THR A 204 -2.36 4.22 20.11
CA THR A 204 -3.20 3.65 19.04
C THR A 204 -4.23 2.66 19.61
N LYS A 205 -3.79 1.75 20.48
CA LYS A 205 -4.68 0.76 21.13
C LYS A 205 -5.75 1.37 22.03
N LYS A 206 -5.58 2.60 22.52
CA LYS A 206 -6.63 3.30 23.27
C LYS A 206 -7.74 3.85 22.36
N GLY A 207 -7.47 4.03 21.10
CA GLY A 207 -8.42 4.53 20.11
C GLY A 207 -9.26 3.46 19.43
N THR A 208 -9.00 2.18 19.71
CA THR A 208 -9.71 1.03 19.10
C THR A 208 -10.27 0.09 20.18
N THR A 209 -11.27 -0.70 19.81
CA THR A 209 -11.91 -1.71 20.67
C THR A 209 -11.22 -3.08 20.58
#